data_85192ecc4742ae1062106762bd585cd7
#
_entry.id   85192ecc4742ae1062106762bd585cd7
#
_cell.length_a   1.000
_cell.length_b   1.000
_cell.length_c   1.000
_cell.angle_alpha   90.00
_cell.angle_beta   90.00
_cell.angle_gamma   90.00
#
_symmetry.space_group_name_H-M   'P 1'
#
loop_
_entity.id
_entity.type
_entity.pdbx_description
1 polymer ?
#
loop_
_entity_poly.entity_id
_entity_poly.type
_entity_poly.pdbx_seq_one_letter_code
_entity_poly.pdbx_strand_id
1 'polypeptide(L)'
;MNDTGAATVLILGGRSEIGIELARRLAAGATVILAARRADELADQVAALFAAGATAVYTREFDADTLDSHGPLVASVIADHGPIDTAVLAFGILGDQARAETDAAHAVAVVHTDYVAQVSLLTHLAAAMRVAGRGSLVVFSSIAGARVRRANYVYGSAKAGLDGFASGLADALHGTGVRLLIARPGFVIGRMTQGMTPAPLSSTPEQVAAGTARALAKGRRTVWIPWALGPASVAMRLLPQFVWRRMPR
;
A
#
# COMPACT_ATOMS: atom_id res chain seq x y z
N MET A 1 -15.16 13.03 25.80
CA MET A 1 -13.95 13.86 25.83
C MET A 1 -13.38 13.79 24.42
N ASN A 2 -13.51 14.88 23.66
CA ASN A 2 -12.87 14.95 22.33
C ASN A 2 -11.38 15.15 22.57
N ASP A 3 -10.62 14.09 22.37
CA ASP A 3 -9.16 14.19 22.29
C ASP A 3 -8.84 14.92 20.97
N THR A 4 -8.54 16.22 21.06
CA THR A 4 -8.15 17.07 19.94
C THR A 4 -6.65 16.94 19.64
N GLY A 5 -6.07 15.79 19.92
CA GLY A 5 -4.71 15.46 19.53
C GLY A 5 -4.57 15.44 17.99
N ALA A 6 -3.39 15.78 17.49
CA ALA A 6 -3.07 15.67 16.07
C ALA A 6 -3.24 14.22 15.61
N ALA A 7 -3.87 14.00 14.46
CA ALA A 7 -4.06 12.65 13.92
C ALA A 7 -2.69 11.97 13.66
N THR A 8 -2.56 10.72 14.06
CA THR A 8 -1.33 9.92 13.87
C THR A 8 -1.41 9.14 12.56
N VAL A 9 -0.50 9.44 11.64
CA VAL A 9 -0.40 8.82 10.30
C VAL A 9 0.89 8.03 10.19
N LEU A 10 0.80 6.71 10.03
CA LEU A 10 1.94 5.82 9.82
C LEU A 10 2.07 5.45 8.34
N ILE A 11 3.23 5.71 7.75
CA ILE A 11 3.57 5.37 6.37
C ILE A 11 4.64 4.28 6.37
N LEU A 12 4.26 3.06 6.07
CA LEU A 12 5.15 1.92 5.88
C LEU A 12 5.61 1.90 4.42
N GLY A 13 6.87 2.20 4.19
CA GLY A 13 7.45 2.49 2.88
C GLY A 13 7.67 3.99 2.66
N GLY A 14 8.31 4.67 3.60
CA GLY A 14 8.59 6.11 3.59
C GLY A 14 9.41 6.63 2.40
N ARG A 15 9.91 5.74 1.54
CA ARG A 15 10.57 6.06 0.25
C ARG A 15 9.67 5.87 -0.97
N SER A 16 8.45 5.33 -0.78
CA SER A 16 7.51 5.11 -1.87
C SER A 16 6.99 6.43 -2.43
N GLU A 17 7.09 6.63 -3.74
CA GLU A 17 6.57 7.84 -4.39
C GLU A 17 5.06 8.00 -4.14
N ILE A 18 4.29 6.92 -4.28
CA ILE A 18 2.86 6.95 -3.97
C ILE A 18 2.63 7.20 -2.48
N GLY A 19 3.44 6.55 -1.61
CA GLY A 19 3.34 6.69 -0.16
C GLY A 19 3.57 8.12 0.30
N ILE A 20 4.61 8.79 -0.19
CA ILE A 20 4.93 10.18 0.13
C ILE A 20 3.86 11.13 -0.43
N GLU A 21 3.41 10.95 -1.66
CA GLU A 21 2.36 11.76 -2.24
C GLU A 21 1.02 11.63 -1.51
N LEU A 22 0.72 10.44 -0.97
CA LEU A 22 -0.44 10.25 -0.10
C LEU A 22 -0.22 10.89 1.27
N ALA A 23 0.97 10.69 1.87
CA ALA A 23 1.33 11.29 3.16
C ALA A 23 1.21 12.82 3.14
N ARG A 24 1.66 13.49 2.08
CA ARG A 24 1.50 14.95 1.89
C ARG A 24 0.04 15.40 1.94
N ARG A 25 -0.88 14.58 1.45
CA ARG A 25 -2.33 14.87 1.44
C ARG A 25 -3.00 14.61 2.79
N LEU A 26 -2.33 13.85 3.66
CA LEU A 26 -2.80 13.52 5.01
C LEU A 26 -2.05 14.32 6.09
N ALA A 27 -1.03 15.12 5.72
CA ALA A 27 -0.09 15.73 6.63
C ALA A 27 -0.67 16.92 7.42
N ALA A 28 -1.60 17.68 6.84
CA ALA A 28 -2.09 18.90 7.45
C ALA A 28 -2.65 18.68 8.86
N GLY A 29 -1.98 19.27 9.87
CA GLY A 29 -2.33 19.13 11.29
C GLY A 29 -2.04 17.74 11.90
N ALA A 30 -1.38 16.85 11.17
CA ALA A 30 -1.08 15.48 11.62
C ALA A 30 0.33 15.31 12.16
N THR A 31 0.52 14.31 13.01
CA THR A 31 1.82 13.69 13.31
C THR A 31 2.05 12.56 12.32
N VAL A 32 3.11 12.64 11.50
CA VAL A 32 3.42 11.65 10.47
C VAL A 32 4.64 10.85 10.86
N ILE A 33 4.54 9.52 10.82
CA ILE A 33 5.64 8.60 11.06
C ILE A 33 6.00 7.93 9.73
N LEU A 34 7.23 8.16 9.24
CA LEU A 34 7.79 7.51 8.06
C LEU A 34 8.62 6.31 8.46
N ALA A 35 8.19 5.11 8.09
CA ALA A 35 8.92 3.88 8.35
C ALA A 35 9.54 3.35 7.04
N ALA A 36 10.87 3.21 7.01
CA ALA A 36 11.62 2.75 5.84
C ALA A 36 13.00 2.22 6.23
N ARG A 37 13.60 1.44 5.35
CA ARG A 37 15.03 1.12 5.43
C ARG A 37 15.86 2.39 5.25
N ARG A 38 16.96 2.53 6.01
CA ARG A 38 17.80 3.73 6.04
C ARG A 38 16.95 4.98 6.34
N ALA A 39 16.30 4.95 7.49
CA ALA A 39 15.40 6.01 7.93
C ALA A 39 16.11 7.38 8.11
N ASP A 40 17.44 7.38 8.28
CA ASP A 40 18.30 8.55 8.31
C ASP A 40 18.42 9.29 6.95
N GLU A 41 18.12 8.61 5.84
CA GLU A 41 18.12 9.19 4.49
C GLU A 41 16.77 9.79 4.05
N LEU A 42 15.86 10.08 4.96
CA LEU A 42 14.51 10.60 4.67
C LEU A 42 14.38 12.12 4.81
N ALA A 43 15.47 12.87 4.84
CA ALA A 43 15.46 14.31 5.09
C ALA A 43 14.55 15.09 4.11
N ASP A 44 14.62 14.77 2.81
CA ASP A 44 13.78 15.43 1.79
C ASP A 44 12.28 15.13 1.99
N GLN A 45 11.94 13.88 2.34
CA GLN A 45 10.57 13.46 2.62
C GLN A 45 10.02 14.15 3.87
N VAL A 46 10.85 14.26 4.92
CA VAL A 46 10.51 14.98 6.15
C VAL A 46 10.23 16.45 5.85
N ALA A 47 11.12 17.11 5.10
CA ALA A 47 10.94 18.52 4.69
C ALA A 47 9.65 18.72 3.87
N ALA A 48 9.37 17.80 2.93
CA ALA A 48 8.16 17.85 2.11
C ALA A 48 6.87 17.70 2.94
N LEU A 49 6.89 16.92 4.01
CA LEU A 49 5.74 16.74 4.90
C LEU A 49 5.51 17.95 5.81
N PHE A 50 6.57 18.58 6.33
CA PHE A 50 6.45 19.85 7.04
C PHE A 50 5.89 20.94 6.12
N ALA A 51 6.39 21.02 4.87
CA ALA A 51 5.86 21.95 3.87
C ALA A 51 4.38 21.68 3.52
N ALA A 52 3.91 20.43 3.70
CA ALA A 52 2.51 20.04 3.53
C ALA A 52 1.65 20.26 4.79
N GLY A 53 2.22 20.84 5.86
CA GLY A 53 1.49 21.22 7.07
C GLY A 53 1.46 20.17 8.18
N ALA A 54 2.38 19.20 8.18
CA ALA A 54 2.53 18.28 9.30
C ALA A 54 2.91 19.04 10.58
N THR A 55 2.29 18.66 11.70
CA THR A 55 2.62 19.21 13.02
C THR A 55 3.95 18.65 13.52
N ALA A 56 4.19 17.36 13.25
CA ALA A 56 5.44 16.67 13.58
C ALA A 56 5.70 15.57 12.54
N VAL A 57 6.97 15.29 12.28
CA VAL A 57 7.38 14.18 11.41
C VAL A 57 8.48 13.38 12.10
N TYR A 58 8.30 12.08 12.21
CA TYR A 58 9.27 11.15 12.80
C TYR A 58 9.66 10.11 11.77
N THR A 59 10.86 9.58 11.90
CA THR A 59 11.34 8.48 11.08
C THR A 59 11.56 7.24 11.94
N ARG A 60 11.36 6.05 11.37
CA ARG A 60 11.62 4.76 12.02
C ARG A 60 12.31 3.83 11.02
N GLU A 61 13.35 3.16 11.49
CA GLU A 61 13.94 2.07 10.72
C GLU A 61 12.93 0.94 10.57
N PHE A 62 12.75 0.46 9.36
CA PHE A 62 11.78 -0.57 9.04
C PHE A 62 12.20 -1.37 7.81
N ASP A 63 12.36 -2.66 7.98
CA ASP A 63 12.48 -3.61 6.88
C ASP A 63 11.23 -4.51 6.85
N ALA A 64 10.49 -4.43 5.76
CA ALA A 64 9.27 -5.20 5.57
C ALA A 64 9.49 -6.73 5.60
N ASP A 65 10.69 -7.17 5.27
CA ASP A 65 11.01 -8.60 5.21
C ASP A 65 11.39 -9.19 6.59
N THR A 66 11.56 -8.35 7.63
CA THR A 66 11.82 -8.76 9.02
C THR A 66 10.51 -8.84 9.81
N LEU A 67 9.75 -9.93 9.62
CA LEU A 67 8.40 -10.07 10.18
C LEU A 67 8.34 -9.91 11.70
N ASP A 68 9.33 -10.40 12.43
CA ASP A 68 9.39 -10.32 13.89
C ASP A 68 9.48 -8.85 14.40
N SER A 69 9.90 -7.92 13.56
CA SER A 69 9.95 -6.49 13.89
C SER A 69 8.60 -5.78 13.79
N HIS A 70 7.61 -6.36 13.12
CA HIS A 70 6.35 -5.68 12.80
C HIS A 70 5.51 -5.37 14.04
N GLY A 71 5.33 -6.34 14.94
CA GLY A 71 4.62 -6.14 16.20
C GLY A 71 5.29 -5.09 17.09
N PRO A 72 6.60 -5.21 17.37
CA PRO A 72 7.38 -4.20 18.11
C PRO A 72 7.30 -2.80 17.49
N LEU A 73 7.38 -2.66 16.16
CA LEU A 73 7.25 -1.36 15.49
C LEU A 73 5.87 -0.73 15.75
N VAL A 74 4.79 -1.48 15.54
CA VAL A 74 3.43 -0.97 15.78
C VAL A 74 3.24 -0.57 17.24
N ALA A 75 3.73 -1.38 18.17
CA ALA A 75 3.65 -1.10 19.60
C ALA A 75 4.44 0.17 19.98
N SER A 76 5.66 0.35 19.46
CA SER A 76 6.48 1.53 19.75
C SER A 76 5.84 2.82 19.20
N VAL A 77 5.29 2.79 17.97
CA VAL A 77 4.58 3.94 17.41
C VAL A 77 3.40 4.34 18.29
N ILE A 78 2.64 3.37 18.79
CA ILE A 78 1.50 3.65 19.67
C ILE A 78 1.96 4.18 21.03
N ALA A 79 3.03 3.64 21.59
CA ALA A 79 3.57 4.10 22.87
C ALA A 79 4.08 5.55 22.80
N ASP A 80 4.74 5.91 21.69
CA ASP A 80 5.36 7.23 21.52
C ASP A 80 4.38 8.31 21.04
N HIS A 81 3.35 7.93 20.24
CA HIS A 81 2.51 8.89 19.50
C HIS A 81 1.01 8.67 19.67
N GLY A 82 0.60 7.74 20.52
CA GLY A 82 -0.81 7.39 20.72
C GLY A 82 -1.40 6.51 19.60
N PRO A 83 -2.70 6.27 19.61
CA PRO A 83 -3.37 5.41 18.63
C PRO A 83 -3.15 5.87 17.19
N ILE A 84 -2.89 4.91 16.29
CA ILE A 84 -2.69 5.18 14.86
C ILE A 84 -4.06 5.41 14.19
N ASP A 85 -4.31 6.60 13.68
CA ASP A 85 -5.56 6.95 12.99
C ASP A 85 -5.55 6.49 11.52
N THR A 86 -4.40 6.54 10.85
CA THR A 86 -4.25 6.03 9.49
C THR A 86 -2.92 5.31 9.33
N ALA A 87 -2.95 4.08 8.85
CA ALA A 87 -1.75 3.35 8.44
C ALA A 87 -1.79 3.03 6.94
N VAL A 88 -0.70 3.39 6.24
CA VAL A 88 -0.55 3.22 4.80
C VAL A 88 0.57 2.22 4.52
N LEU A 89 0.25 1.09 3.91
CA LEU A 89 1.24 0.10 3.47
C LEU A 89 1.61 0.41 2.01
N ALA A 90 2.68 1.16 1.81
CA ALA A 90 3.12 1.66 0.51
C ALA A 90 4.42 1.01 0.00
N PHE A 91 4.94 0.00 0.71
CA PHE A 91 6.10 -0.76 0.26
C PHE A 91 5.70 -1.90 -0.69
N GLY A 92 6.65 -2.35 -1.48
CA GLY A 92 6.53 -3.47 -2.39
C GLY A 92 7.65 -3.46 -3.43
N ILE A 93 7.80 -4.56 -4.14
CA ILE A 93 8.79 -4.73 -5.22
C ILE A 93 8.13 -5.35 -6.44
N LEU A 94 8.52 -4.92 -7.63
CA LEU A 94 8.03 -5.55 -8.87
C LEU A 94 8.74 -6.88 -9.14
N GLY A 95 9.99 -6.97 -8.72
CA GLY A 95 10.89 -8.06 -9.07
C GLY A 95 11.25 -8.08 -10.56
N ASP A 96 12.06 -9.07 -10.93
CA ASP A 96 12.39 -9.39 -12.30
C ASP A 96 11.69 -10.69 -12.70
N GLN A 97 10.70 -10.60 -13.57
CA GLN A 97 9.90 -11.76 -13.97
C GLN A 97 10.73 -12.80 -14.73
N ALA A 98 11.68 -12.39 -15.58
CA ALA A 98 12.53 -13.31 -16.31
C ALA A 98 13.44 -14.11 -15.36
N ARG A 99 14.01 -13.44 -14.37
CA ARG A 99 14.78 -14.08 -13.31
C ARG A 99 13.89 -15.02 -12.47
N ALA A 100 12.71 -14.62 -12.11
CA ALA A 100 11.78 -15.39 -11.29
C ALA A 100 11.30 -16.69 -11.97
N GLU A 101 11.42 -16.80 -13.30
CA GLU A 101 11.09 -18.04 -14.06
C GLU A 101 12.05 -19.19 -13.75
N THR A 102 13.27 -18.91 -13.28
CA THR A 102 14.32 -19.92 -13.03
C THR A 102 14.94 -19.81 -11.63
N ASP A 103 14.75 -18.71 -10.92
CA ASP A 103 15.27 -18.47 -9.58
C ASP A 103 14.09 -18.45 -8.57
N ALA A 104 13.88 -19.60 -7.93
CA ALA A 104 12.83 -19.75 -6.92
C ALA A 104 13.01 -18.81 -5.71
N ALA A 105 14.25 -18.53 -5.31
CA ALA A 105 14.52 -17.63 -4.18
C ALA A 105 14.08 -16.20 -4.51
N HIS A 106 14.36 -15.73 -5.75
CA HIS A 106 13.88 -14.43 -6.22
C HIS A 106 12.34 -14.37 -6.27
N ALA A 107 11.69 -15.41 -6.81
CA ALA A 107 10.23 -15.47 -6.86
C ALA A 107 9.61 -15.43 -5.46
N VAL A 108 10.16 -16.20 -4.51
CA VAL A 108 9.72 -16.22 -3.10
C VAL A 108 9.92 -14.85 -2.44
N ALA A 109 11.05 -14.17 -2.67
CA ALA A 109 11.31 -12.85 -2.11
C ALA A 109 10.26 -11.81 -2.55
N VAL A 110 9.83 -11.82 -3.83
CA VAL A 110 8.75 -10.94 -4.30
C VAL A 110 7.44 -11.24 -3.57
N VAL A 111 7.07 -12.52 -3.44
CA VAL A 111 5.85 -12.92 -2.73
C VAL A 111 5.95 -12.58 -1.25
N HIS A 112 7.12 -12.74 -0.63
CA HIS A 112 7.35 -12.42 0.77
C HIS A 112 7.08 -10.94 1.04
N THR A 113 7.74 -10.03 0.32
CA THR A 113 7.58 -8.58 0.50
C THR A 113 6.16 -8.11 0.15
N ASP A 114 5.62 -8.55 -1.00
CA ASP A 114 4.36 -8.00 -1.54
C ASP A 114 3.09 -8.65 -0.99
N TYR A 115 3.22 -9.78 -0.29
CA TYR A 115 2.09 -10.47 0.31
C TYR A 115 2.32 -10.84 1.78
N VAL A 116 3.34 -11.64 2.11
CA VAL A 116 3.52 -12.16 3.47
C VAL A 116 3.76 -11.03 4.48
N ALA A 117 4.65 -10.10 4.18
CA ALA A 117 4.91 -8.93 5.01
C ALA A 117 3.68 -8.02 5.16
N GLN A 118 2.90 -7.86 4.09
CA GLN A 118 1.65 -7.10 4.12
C GLN A 118 0.60 -7.76 5.03
N VAL A 119 0.46 -9.09 4.97
CA VAL A 119 -0.43 -9.87 5.86
C VAL A 119 -0.04 -9.68 7.32
N SER A 120 1.25 -9.82 7.64
CA SER A 120 1.76 -9.64 9.01
C SER A 120 1.42 -8.25 9.55
N LEU A 121 1.78 -7.19 8.82
CA LEU A 121 1.51 -5.81 9.25
C LEU A 121 0.03 -5.48 9.37
N LEU A 122 -0.78 -5.90 8.39
CA LEU A 122 -2.23 -5.68 8.45
C LEU A 122 -2.85 -6.36 9.67
N THR A 123 -2.36 -7.54 10.06
CA THR A 123 -2.82 -8.27 11.24
C THR A 123 -2.50 -7.49 12.51
N HIS A 124 -1.25 -7.03 12.71
CA HIS A 124 -0.86 -6.25 13.88
C HIS A 124 -1.59 -4.91 13.95
N LEU A 125 -1.68 -4.17 12.84
CA LEU A 125 -2.37 -2.89 12.78
C LEU A 125 -3.87 -3.02 13.03
N ALA A 126 -4.52 -4.02 12.42
CA ALA A 126 -5.95 -4.27 12.63
C ALA A 126 -6.25 -4.63 14.07
N ALA A 127 -5.40 -5.44 14.73
CA ALA A 127 -5.54 -5.76 16.15
C ALA A 127 -5.43 -4.50 17.01
N ALA A 128 -4.41 -3.69 16.82
CA ALA A 128 -4.21 -2.44 17.55
C ALA A 128 -5.35 -1.43 17.35
N MET A 129 -5.80 -1.24 16.11
CA MET A 129 -6.91 -0.34 15.79
C MET A 129 -8.25 -0.83 16.35
N ARG A 130 -8.49 -2.15 16.41
CA ARG A 130 -9.68 -2.71 17.08
C ARG A 130 -9.70 -2.36 18.56
N VAL A 131 -8.56 -2.43 19.25
CA VAL A 131 -8.45 -2.02 20.67
C VAL A 131 -8.75 -0.53 20.81
N ALA A 132 -8.29 0.30 19.89
CA ALA A 132 -8.59 1.74 19.87
C ALA A 132 -10.04 2.06 19.45
N GLY A 133 -10.78 1.11 18.88
CA GLY A 133 -12.14 1.28 18.36
C GLY A 133 -12.24 2.19 17.13
N ARG A 134 -11.12 2.57 16.53
CA ARG A 134 -11.04 3.45 15.36
C ARG A 134 -9.75 3.21 14.56
N GLY A 135 -9.77 3.60 13.29
CA GLY A 135 -8.60 3.60 12.43
C GLY A 135 -8.93 3.38 10.96
N SER A 136 -7.96 3.68 10.12
CA SER A 136 -8.05 3.45 8.67
C SER A 136 -6.77 2.79 8.15
N LEU A 137 -6.92 1.65 7.50
CA LEU A 137 -5.85 0.92 6.83
C LEU A 137 -5.92 1.21 5.33
N VAL A 138 -4.79 1.47 4.69
CA VAL A 138 -4.69 1.68 3.24
C VAL A 138 -3.66 0.72 2.69
N VAL A 139 -4.06 -0.10 1.71
CA VAL A 139 -3.16 -1.01 1.00
C VAL A 139 -3.21 -0.78 -0.51
N PHE A 140 -2.08 -0.99 -1.17
CA PHE A 140 -1.97 -0.91 -2.62
C PHE A 140 -1.89 -2.32 -3.23
N SER A 141 -3.04 -2.78 -3.75
CA SER A 141 -3.13 -3.91 -4.67
C SER A 141 -2.70 -3.44 -6.09
N SER A 142 -3.18 -4.07 -7.13
CA SER A 142 -2.88 -3.72 -8.53
C SER A 142 -3.91 -4.33 -9.47
N ILE A 143 -4.05 -3.74 -10.66
CA ILE A 143 -4.73 -4.40 -11.79
C ILE A 143 -4.10 -5.76 -12.12
N ALA A 144 -2.79 -5.92 -11.87
CA ALA A 144 -2.07 -7.18 -12.08
C ALA A 144 -2.62 -8.33 -11.22
N GLY A 145 -3.20 -8.03 -10.03
CA GLY A 145 -3.86 -9.01 -9.17
C GLY A 145 -5.30 -9.35 -9.60
N ALA A 146 -5.93 -8.54 -10.44
CA ALA A 146 -7.31 -8.79 -10.89
C ALA A 146 -7.41 -10.03 -11.79
N ARG A 147 -6.46 -10.20 -12.71
CA ARG A 147 -6.22 -11.41 -13.48
C ARG A 147 -4.73 -11.50 -13.80
N VAL A 148 -4.09 -12.51 -13.24
CA VAL A 148 -2.64 -12.69 -13.35
C VAL A 148 -2.23 -13.01 -14.80
N ARG A 149 -1.15 -12.37 -15.29
CA ARG A 149 -0.60 -12.54 -16.64
C ARG A 149 0.75 -13.23 -16.59
N ARG A 150 1.12 -13.93 -17.67
CA ARG A 150 2.43 -14.54 -17.82
C ARG A 150 3.60 -13.54 -17.73
N ALA A 151 3.36 -12.28 -18.11
CA ALA A 151 4.36 -11.23 -18.12
C ALA A 151 4.85 -10.83 -16.72
N ASN A 152 4.06 -11.07 -15.67
CA ASN A 152 4.37 -10.69 -14.30
C ASN A 152 3.60 -11.55 -13.29
N TYR A 153 3.60 -12.88 -13.51
CA TYR A 153 2.76 -13.77 -12.70
C TYR A 153 3.22 -13.87 -11.25
N VAL A 154 4.48 -13.66 -10.93
CA VAL A 154 4.95 -13.67 -9.54
C VAL A 154 4.41 -12.46 -8.80
N TYR A 155 4.65 -11.26 -9.30
CA TYR A 155 4.08 -10.02 -8.75
C TYR A 155 2.55 -10.04 -8.75
N GLY A 156 1.95 -10.45 -9.87
CA GLY A 156 0.50 -10.51 -10.01
C GLY A 156 -0.16 -11.47 -9.01
N SER A 157 0.46 -12.63 -8.74
CA SER A 157 -0.04 -13.57 -7.73
C SER A 157 0.05 -13.02 -6.32
N ALA A 158 1.14 -12.34 -5.95
CA ALA A 158 1.29 -11.68 -4.67
C ALA A 158 0.21 -10.59 -4.48
N LYS A 159 -0.03 -9.76 -5.50
CA LYS A 159 -1.09 -8.73 -5.45
C LYS A 159 -2.50 -9.32 -5.46
N ALA A 160 -2.73 -10.47 -6.10
CA ALA A 160 -4.01 -11.19 -6.01
C ALA A 160 -4.24 -11.76 -4.60
N GLY A 161 -3.20 -12.34 -3.99
CA GLY A 161 -3.24 -12.80 -2.60
C GLY A 161 -3.53 -11.66 -1.62
N LEU A 162 -2.81 -10.55 -1.75
CA LEU A 162 -3.03 -9.34 -0.93
C LEU A 162 -4.46 -8.81 -1.08
N ASP A 163 -4.97 -8.73 -2.31
CA ASP A 163 -6.33 -8.25 -2.58
C ASP A 163 -7.39 -9.14 -1.91
N GLY A 164 -7.22 -10.46 -2.00
CA GLY A 164 -8.08 -11.44 -1.33
C GLY A 164 -8.03 -11.31 0.19
N PHE A 165 -6.82 -11.28 0.77
CA PHE A 165 -6.63 -11.11 2.21
C PHE A 165 -7.25 -9.80 2.71
N ALA A 166 -6.93 -8.67 2.06
CA ALA A 166 -7.44 -7.36 2.45
C ALA A 166 -8.97 -7.27 2.31
N SER A 167 -9.56 -7.93 1.32
CA SER A 167 -11.02 -7.99 1.16
C SER A 167 -11.67 -8.73 2.33
N GLY A 168 -11.14 -9.90 2.69
CA GLY A 168 -11.63 -10.67 3.85
C GLY A 168 -11.43 -9.92 5.18
N LEU A 169 -10.28 -9.28 5.35
CA LEU A 169 -10.00 -8.46 6.53
C LEU A 169 -10.97 -7.27 6.62
N ALA A 170 -11.27 -6.60 5.51
CA ALA A 170 -12.22 -5.49 5.49
C ALA A 170 -13.65 -5.93 5.90
N ASP A 171 -14.05 -7.16 5.56
CA ASP A 171 -15.32 -7.74 6.04
C ASP A 171 -15.25 -8.05 7.54
N ALA A 172 -14.16 -8.62 8.02
CA ALA A 172 -13.95 -8.92 9.45
C ALA A 172 -13.84 -7.66 10.33
N LEU A 173 -13.53 -6.51 9.75
CA LEU A 173 -13.47 -5.21 10.44
C LEU A 173 -14.83 -4.49 10.45
N HIS A 174 -15.85 -5.00 9.78
CA HIS A 174 -17.18 -4.37 9.74
C HIS A 174 -17.75 -4.21 11.16
N GLY A 175 -18.22 -3.01 11.49
CA GLY A 175 -18.79 -2.68 12.81
C GLY A 175 -17.77 -2.43 13.92
N THR A 176 -16.46 -2.57 13.69
CA THR A 176 -15.41 -2.37 14.71
C THR A 176 -14.92 -0.93 14.85
N GLY A 177 -15.39 0.00 14.02
CA GLY A 177 -14.85 1.35 13.92
C GLY A 177 -13.57 1.45 13.05
N VAL A 178 -13.00 0.32 12.62
CA VAL A 178 -11.82 0.27 11.77
C VAL A 178 -12.22 0.09 10.31
N ARG A 179 -11.60 0.85 9.41
CA ARG A 179 -11.87 0.78 7.95
C ARG A 179 -10.62 0.33 7.20
N LEU A 180 -10.81 -0.38 6.10
CA LEU A 180 -9.73 -0.76 5.19
C LEU A 180 -10.08 -0.33 3.77
N LEU A 181 -9.17 0.41 3.14
CA LEU A 181 -9.24 0.84 1.75
C LEU A 181 -8.23 0.05 0.91
N ILE A 182 -8.69 -0.65 -0.11
CA ILE A 182 -7.87 -1.30 -1.13
C ILE A 182 -7.79 -0.38 -2.35
N ALA A 183 -6.64 0.23 -2.58
CA ALA A 183 -6.36 0.98 -3.80
C ALA A 183 -5.82 0.02 -4.88
N ARG A 184 -6.42 0.04 -6.07
CA ARG A 184 -6.06 -0.80 -7.21
C ARG A 184 -5.58 0.06 -8.38
N PRO A 185 -4.31 0.51 -8.37
CA PRO A 185 -3.75 1.25 -9.49
C PRO A 185 -3.50 0.34 -10.70
N GLY A 186 -3.43 0.98 -11.86
CA GLY A 186 -2.86 0.40 -13.07
C GLY A 186 -1.34 0.46 -13.08
N PHE A 187 -0.77 0.62 -14.28
CA PHE A 187 0.65 0.95 -14.42
C PHE A 187 0.92 2.34 -13.85
N VAL A 188 1.87 2.47 -12.94
CA VAL A 188 2.26 3.75 -12.35
C VAL A 188 3.63 4.15 -12.90
N ILE A 189 3.69 5.32 -13.52
CA ILE A 189 4.93 5.87 -14.07
C ILE A 189 5.75 6.42 -12.90
N GLY A 190 6.80 5.69 -12.50
CA GLY A 190 7.65 6.03 -11.36
C GLY A 190 8.88 5.13 -11.31
N ARG A 191 9.65 5.21 -10.24
CA ARG A 191 10.92 4.47 -10.08
C ARG A 191 10.79 2.96 -10.24
N MET A 192 9.69 2.38 -9.73
CA MET A 192 9.45 0.93 -9.81
C MET A 192 9.29 0.43 -11.25
N THR A 193 8.85 1.28 -12.17
CA THR A 193 8.60 0.97 -13.58
C THR A 193 9.57 1.68 -14.52
N GLN A 194 10.66 2.21 -13.98
CA GLN A 194 11.67 2.90 -14.77
C GLN A 194 12.25 1.99 -15.86
N GLY A 195 12.33 2.50 -17.09
CA GLY A 195 12.77 1.73 -18.25
C GLY A 195 11.68 0.88 -18.91
N MET A 196 10.49 0.78 -18.34
CA MET A 196 9.36 0.08 -18.94
C MET A 196 8.51 1.03 -19.80
N THR A 197 7.93 0.50 -20.86
CA THR A 197 6.96 1.27 -21.69
C THR A 197 5.65 1.43 -20.93
N PRO A 198 5.14 2.67 -20.76
CA PRO A 198 3.86 2.90 -20.09
C PRO A 198 2.71 2.15 -20.77
N ALA A 199 1.89 1.49 -19.98
CA ALA A 199 0.69 0.80 -20.45
C ALA A 199 -0.47 1.81 -20.68
N PRO A 200 -1.49 1.45 -21.48
CA PRO A 200 -2.72 2.24 -21.52
C PRO A 200 -3.31 2.44 -20.11
N LEU A 201 -3.90 3.62 -19.88
CA LEU A 201 -4.44 4.00 -18.58
C LEU A 201 -3.40 4.04 -17.44
N SER A 202 -2.14 4.37 -17.77
CA SER A 202 -1.11 4.66 -16.77
C SER A 202 -1.49 5.87 -15.91
N SER A 203 -0.97 5.91 -14.69
CA SER A 203 -1.13 7.02 -13.76
C SER A 203 0.22 7.46 -13.21
N THR A 204 0.31 8.70 -12.73
CA THR A 204 1.46 9.14 -11.94
C THR A 204 1.26 8.83 -10.45
N PRO A 205 2.33 8.83 -9.62
CA PRO A 205 2.21 8.69 -8.17
C PRO A 205 1.21 9.68 -7.55
N GLU A 206 1.23 10.93 -8.00
CA GLU A 206 0.32 12.00 -7.54
C GLU A 206 -1.14 11.70 -7.85
N GLN A 207 -1.42 11.15 -9.05
CA GLN A 207 -2.78 10.77 -9.45
C GLN A 207 -3.28 9.59 -8.61
N VAL A 208 -2.43 8.60 -8.34
CA VAL A 208 -2.75 7.46 -7.48
C VAL A 208 -3.03 7.95 -6.06
N ALA A 209 -2.15 8.76 -5.49
CA ALA A 209 -2.30 9.32 -4.15
C ALA A 209 -3.57 10.17 -4.03
N ALA A 210 -3.85 11.03 -5.01
CA ALA A 210 -5.06 11.86 -5.03
C ALA A 210 -6.34 11.03 -5.12
N GLY A 211 -6.35 9.97 -5.93
CA GLY A 211 -7.48 9.03 -6.01
C GLY A 211 -7.70 8.29 -4.69
N THR A 212 -6.62 7.83 -4.07
CA THR A 212 -6.63 7.13 -2.78
C THR A 212 -7.10 8.05 -1.65
N ALA A 213 -6.59 9.27 -1.54
CA ALA A 213 -7.00 10.24 -0.53
C ALA A 213 -8.50 10.57 -0.62
N ARG A 214 -9.01 10.81 -1.85
CA ARG A 214 -10.45 11.05 -2.06
C ARG A 214 -11.30 9.83 -1.68
N ALA A 215 -10.84 8.62 -1.95
CA ALA A 215 -11.54 7.40 -1.59
C ALA A 215 -11.55 7.19 -0.07
N LEU A 216 -10.42 7.44 0.59
CA LEU A 216 -10.28 7.37 2.05
C LEU A 216 -11.22 8.36 2.74
N ALA A 217 -11.23 9.62 2.32
CA ALA A 217 -12.12 10.66 2.86
C ALA A 217 -13.61 10.32 2.70
N LYS A 218 -13.97 9.58 1.63
CA LYS A 218 -15.34 9.11 1.38
C LYS A 218 -15.68 7.78 2.07
N GLY A 219 -14.78 7.22 2.87
CA GLY A 219 -14.97 5.94 3.54
C GLY A 219 -15.15 4.76 2.59
N ARG A 220 -14.59 4.80 1.37
CA ARG A 220 -14.71 3.72 0.39
C ARG A 220 -13.84 2.52 0.80
N ARG A 221 -14.32 1.31 0.48
CA ARG A 221 -13.58 0.05 0.69
C ARG A 221 -12.58 -0.23 -0.43
N THR A 222 -12.89 0.21 -1.65
CA THR A 222 -12.05 -0.04 -2.82
C THR A 222 -12.05 1.16 -3.75
N VAL A 223 -10.92 1.34 -4.47
CA VAL A 223 -10.81 2.34 -5.53
C VAL A 223 -9.92 1.84 -6.66
N TRP A 224 -10.41 1.97 -7.90
CA TRP A 224 -9.62 1.77 -9.12
C TRP A 224 -9.03 3.10 -9.60
N ILE A 225 -7.75 3.10 -9.95
CA ILE A 225 -7.06 4.32 -10.38
C ILE A 225 -6.25 4.05 -11.66
N PRO A 226 -6.68 4.62 -12.77
CA PRO A 226 -7.94 5.37 -12.98
C PRO A 226 -9.20 4.48 -12.87
N TRP A 227 -10.35 5.09 -12.69
CA TRP A 227 -11.63 4.39 -12.47
C TRP A 227 -11.98 3.39 -13.58
N ALA A 228 -11.58 3.68 -14.82
CA ALA A 228 -11.81 2.84 -16.00
C ALA A 228 -11.20 1.42 -15.87
N LEU A 229 -10.22 1.24 -14.98
CA LEU A 229 -9.67 -0.10 -14.69
C LEU A 229 -10.67 -1.02 -14.01
N GLY A 230 -11.69 -0.48 -13.34
CA GLY A 230 -12.76 -1.30 -12.74
C GLY A 230 -13.51 -2.11 -13.80
N PRO A 231 -14.22 -1.48 -14.73
CA PRO A 231 -14.85 -2.18 -15.86
C PRO A 231 -13.86 -3.03 -16.67
N ALA A 232 -12.66 -2.53 -16.94
CA ALA A 232 -11.61 -3.26 -17.64
C ALA A 232 -11.24 -4.58 -16.92
N SER A 233 -11.15 -4.57 -15.59
CA SER A 233 -10.84 -5.77 -14.80
C SER A 233 -11.91 -6.84 -14.93
N VAL A 234 -13.19 -6.45 -15.01
CA VAL A 234 -14.30 -7.38 -15.26
C VAL A 234 -14.18 -7.98 -16.66
N ALA A 235 -13.97 -7.15 -17.68
CA ALA A 235 -13.78 -7.62 -19.05
C ALA A 235 -12.57 -8.58 -19.15
N MET A 236 -11.45 -8.26 -18.51
CA MET A 236 -10.27 -9.12 -18.44
C MET A 236 -10.61 -10.50 -17.84
N ARG A 237 -11.39 -10.57 -16.77
CA ARG A 237 -11.79 -11.83 -16.12
C ARG A 237 -12.65 -12.71 -17.01
N LEU A 238 -13.48 -12.11 -17.87
CA LEU A 238 -14.38 -12.82 -18.77
C LEU A 238 -13.69 -13.32 -20.05
N LEU A 239 -12.49 -12.82 -20.39
CA LEU A 239 -11.78 -13.25 -21.59
C LEU A 239 -11.46 -14.76 -21.54
N PRO A 240 -11.74 -15.53 -22.64
CA PRO A 240 -11.34 -16.92 -22.72
C PRO A 240 -9.83 -17.11 -22.55
N GLN A 241 -9.41 -18.25 -21.96
CA GLN A 241 -8.01 -18.51 -21.65
C GLN A 241 -7.10 -18.51 -22.90
N PHE A 242 -7.61 -18.95 -24.06
CA PHE A 242 -6.81 -18.94 -25.28
C PHE A 242 -6.51 -17.53 -25.80
N VAL A 243 -7.39 -16.54 -25.56
CA VAL A 243 -7.16 -15.14 -25.85
C VAL A 243 -6.16 -14.57 -24.84
N TRP A 244 -6.36 -14.86 -23.55
CA TRP A 244 -5.51 -14.39 -22.46
C TRP A 244 -4.04 -14.82 -22.63
N ARG A 245 -3.80 -16.06 -23.07
CA ARG A 245 -2.45 -16.58 -23.34
C ARG A 245 -1.72 -15.85 -24.46
N ARG A 246 -2.42 -15.19 -25.39
CA ARG A 246 -1.85 -14.41 -26.49
C ARG A 246 -1.55 -12.97 -26.14
N MET A 247 -1.93 -12.51 -24.95
CA MET A 247 -1.60 -11.17 -24.47
C MET A 247 -0.08 -10.97 -24.43
N PRO A 248 0.45 -9.81 -24.81
CA PRO A 248 1.89 -9.52 -24.81
C PRO A 248 2.55 -9.82 -23.47
N ARG A 249 3.83 -10.21 -23.52
CA ARG A 249 4.70 -10.28 -22.35
C ARG A 249 5.04 -8.88 -21.85
#